data_e455a0802705e0e532c91e0acd16a579
#
_entry.id   e455a0802705e0e532c91e0acd16a579
#
_cell.length_a   1.000
_cell.length_b   1.000
_cell.length_c   1.000
_cell.angle_alpha   90.00
_cell.angle_beta   90.00
_cell.angle_gamma   90.00
#
_symmetry.space_group_name_H-M   'P 1'
#
loop_
_entity.id
_entity.type
_entity.pdbx_description
1 polymer ?
#
loop_
_entity_poly.entity_id
_entity_poly.type
_entity_poly.pdbx_seq_one_letter_code
_entity_poly.pdbx_strand_id
1 'polypeptide(L)'
;MSDASRAVPRLLVVEDEYLIRMLLEDMLADLGYDVAAAVGTIAEASELAASGDFNAAILDVNLDGQEIYPVAEILAKRGLPFVFVTGYGERSLTEPYHDRPALQKPFQIAQLKAALDELLAAT
;
A
#
# COMPACT_ATOMS: atom_id res chain seq x y z
N MET A 1 7.27 -29.44 0.25
CA MET A 1 7.30 -28.72 0.46
C MET A 1 6.55 -27.94 0.26
N SER A 2 6.14 -27.72 0.81
CA SER A 2 5.25 -27.04 0.29
C SER A 2 5.50 -25.66 0.01
N ASP A 3 5.47 -25.37 -1.17
CA ASP A 3 5.73 -24.04 -1.56
C ASP A 3 4.59 -23.11 -1.28
N ALA A 4 3.46 -23.65 -0.87
CA ALA A 4 2.34 -22.79 -0.55
C ALA A 4 2.67 -21.85 0.58
N SER A 5 3.47 -22.30 1.54
CA SER A 5 3.86 -21.47 2.66
C SER A 5 4.87 -20.41 2.25
N ARG A 6 5.35 -20.48 1.03
CA ARG A 6 6.31 -19.51 0.51
C ARG A 6 5.76 -18.73 -0.65
N ALA A 7 4.46 -18.72 -0.79
CA ALA A 7 3.86 -17.96 -1.85
C ALA A 7 4.30 -16.49 -1.74
N VAL A 8 4.57 -15.90 -2.87
CA VAL A 8 4.99 -14.51 -2.95
C VAL A 8 3.83 -13.63 -2.49
N PRO A 9 4.07 -12.68 -1.58
CA PRO A 9 3.00 -11.77 -1.18
C PRO A 9 2.49 -10.95 -2.35
N ARG A 10 1.19 -10.77 -2.39
CA ARG A 10 0.53 -10.01 -3.43
C ARG A 10 0.05 -8.69 -2.83
N LEU A 11 0.33 -7.61 -3.52
CA LEU A 11 0.09 -6.28 -2.98
C LEU A 11 -0.90 -5.49 -3.82
N LEU A 12 -1.74 -4.74 -3.12
CA LEU A 12 -2.59 -3.74 -3.74
C LEU A 12 -1.86 -2.40 -3.68
N VAL A 13 -1.74 -1.72 -4.81
CA VAL A 13 -1.10 -0.41 -4.89
C VAL A 13 -2.16 0.62 -5.24
N VAL A 14 -2.28 1.66 -4.41
CA VAL A 14 -3.23 2.74 -4.63
C VAL A 14 -2.45 4.04 -4.74
N GLU A 15 -2.38 4.58 -5.95
CA GLU A 15 -1.60 5.77 -6.27
C GLU A 15 -2.19 6.42 -7.52
N ASP A 16 -2.59 7.68 -7.45
CA ASP A 16 -3.25 8.33 -8.58
C ASP A 16 -2.29 8.79 -9.68
N GLU A 17 -1.02 9.05 -9.35
CA GLU A 17 -0.06 9.49 -10.35
C GLU A 17 0.48 8.27 -11.11
N TYR A 18 0.21 8.24 -12.40
CA TYR A 18 0.53 7.08 -13.23
C TYR A 18 2.02 6.71 -13.18
N LEU A 19 2.88 7.71 -13.29
CA LEU A 19 4.32 7.43 -13.32
C LEU A 19 4.83 6.89 -11.98
N ILE A 20 4.29 7.41 -10.88
CA ILE A 20 4.69 6.92 -9.57
C ILE A 20 4.14 5.52 -9.35
N ARG A 21 2.92 5.26 -9.82
CA ARG A 21 2.33 3.93 -9.75
C ARG A 21 3.18 2.91 -10.50
N MET A 22 3.64 3.27 -11.71
CA MET A 22 4.52 2.40 -12.48
C MET A 22 5.85 2.16 -11.76
N LEU A 23 6.40 3.21 -11.17
CA LEU A 23 7.65 3.10 -10.44
C LEU A 23 7.49 2.15 -9.24
N LEU A 24 6.38 2.26 -8.52
CA LEU A 24 6.10 1.35 -7.42
C LEU A 24 6.00 -0.09 -7.91
N GLU A 25 5.30 -0.31 -9.02
CA GLU A 25 5.20 -1.65 -9.58
C GLU A 25 6.57 -2.23 -9.92
N ASP A 26 7.43 -1.42 -10.51
CA ASP A 26 8.78 -1.85 -10.85
C ASP A 26 9.60 -2.17 -9.60
N MET A 27 9.53 -1.32 -8.60
CA MET A 27 10.23 -1.53 -7.33
C MET A 27 9.78 -2.82 -6.65
N LEU A 28 8.47 -3.05 -6.64
CA LEU A 28 7.91 -4.24 -6.01
C LEU A 28 8.34 -5.51 -6.75
N ALA A 29 8.37 -5.47 -8.06
CA ALA A 29 8.84 -6.59 -8.85
C ALA A 29 10.31 -6.88 -8.55
N ASP A 30 11.13 -5.83 -8.46
CA ASP A 30 12.55 -5.99 -8.12
C ASP A 30 12.74 -6.61 -6.74
N LEU A 31 11.84 -6.30 -5.81
CA LEU A 31 11.91 -6.85 -4.46
C LEU A 31 11.33 -8.25 -4.34
N GLY A 32 10.74 -8.77 -5.42
CA GLY A 32 10.21 -10.12 -5.43
C GLY A 32 8.75 -10.23 -5.03
N TYR A 33 8.02 -9.14 -5.04
CA TYR A 33 6.59 -9.16 -4.72
C TYR A 33 5.75 -9.15 -6.00
N ASP A 34 4.53 -9.67 -5.89
CA ASP A 34 3.54 -9.59 -6.96
C ASP A 34 2.63 -8.39 -6.71
N VAL A 35 2.25 -7.71 -7.77
CA VAL A 35 1.25 -6.65 -7.68
C VAL A 35 -0.09 -7.24 -8.10
N ALA A 36 -0.99 -7.37 -7.14
CA ALA A 36 -2.32 -7.92 -7.40
C ALA A 36 -3.15 -6.96 -8.24
N ALA A 37 -3.03 -5.68 -7.94
CA ALA A 37 -3.69 -4.62 -8.69
C ALA A 37 -3.04 -3.29 -8.36
N ALA A 38 -3.06 -2.37 -9.31
CA ALA A 38 -2.57 -1.01 -9.11
C ALA A 38 -3.65 -0.08 -9.65
N VAL A 39 -4.22 0.73 -8.76
CA VAL A 39 -5.36 1.58 -9.11
C VAL A 39 -5.12 3.01 -8.64
N GLY A 40 -5.89 3.93 -9.19
CA GLY A 40 -5.66 5.35 -8.94
C GLY A 40 -6.86 6.12 -8.39
N THR A 41 -7.98 5.47 -8.11
CA THR A 41 -9.16 6.16 -7.60
C THR A 41 -9.68 5.50 -6.33
N ILE A 42 -10.38 6.30 -5.53
CA ILE A 42 -11.01 5.78 -4.31
C ILE A 42 -12.04 4.70 -4.65
N ALA A 43 -12.79 4.89 -5.73
CA ALA A 43 -13.81 3.92 -6.10
C ALA A 43 -13.21 2.55 -6.41
N GLU A 44 -12.17 2.52 -7.24
CA GLU A 44 -11.50 1.27 -7.57
C GLU A 44 -10.84 0.65 -6.34
N ALA A 45 -10.19 1.49 -5.54
CA ALA A 45 -9.49 1.02 -4.35
C ALA A 45 -10.46 0.43 -3.33
N SER A 46 -11.62 1.08 -3.15
CA SER A 46 -12.63 0.61 -2.21
C SER A 46 -13.17 -0.75 -2.59
N GLU A 47 -13.41 -0.95 -3.88
CA GLU A 47 -13.93 -2.21 -4.39
C GLU A 47 -12.94 -3.34 -4.13
N LEU A 48 -11.67 -3.09 -4.46
CA LEU A 48 -10.62 -4.09 -4.25
C LEU A 48 -10.35 -4.31 -2.76
N ALA A 49 -10.39 -3.25 -1.97
CA ALA A 49 -10.19 -3.38 -0.53
C ALA A 49 -11.25 -4.29 0.09
N ALA A 50 -12.48 -4.21 -0.41
CA ALA A 50 -13.58 -4.97 0.14
C ALA A 50 -13.53 -6.45 -0.24
N SER A 51 -13.06 -6.77 -1.46
CA SER A 51 -13.20 -8.15 -1.96
C SER A 51 -12.00 -8.66 -2.74
N GLY A 52 -10.95 -7.87 -2.91
CA GLY A 52 -9.79 -8.31 -3.67
C GLY A 52 -8.97 -9.37 -2.96
N ASP A 53 -8.18 -10.09 -3.73
CA ASP A 53 -7.31 -11.14 -3.21
C ASP A 53 -5.87 -10.64 -3.19
N PHE A 54 -5.43 -10.18 -2.02
CA PHE A 54 -4.06 -9.68 -1.83
C PHE A 54 -3.71 -9.78 -0.34
N ASN A 55 -2.42 -9.61 -0.04
CA ASN A 55 -1.91 -9.80 1.32
C ASN A 55 -1.71 -8.50 2.09
N ALA A 56 -1.43 -7.42 1.38
CA ALA A 56 -1.15 -6.12 1.99
C ALA A 56 -1.38 -5.02 0.96
N ALA A 57 -1.40 -3.79 1.42
CA ALA A 57 -1.65 -2.66 0.52
C ALA A 57 -0.69 -1.50 0.78
N ILE A 58 -0.39 -0.75 -0.28
CA ILE A 58 0.35 0.49 -0.21
C ILE A 58 -0.61 1.59 -0.64
N LEU A 59 -0.84 2.55 0.24
CA LEU A 59 -1.89 3.55 0.06
C LEU A 59 -1.33 4.96 0.04
N ASP A 60 -1.48 5.65 -1.09
CA ASP A 60 -1.21 7.09 -1.13
C ASP A 60 -2.30 7.78 -0.33
N VAL A 61 -1.92 8.64 0.59
CA VAL A 61 -2.87 9.32 1.47
C VAL A 61 -3.81 10.23 0.72
N ASN A 62 -3.31 10.88 -0.33
CA ASN A 62 -4.09 11.84 -1.09
C ASN A 62 -4.22 11.40 -2.54
N LEU A 63 -5.42 11.02 -2.94
CA LEU A 63 -5.72 10.63 -4.32
C LEU A 63 -6.47 11.76 -5.01
N ASP A 64 -5.73 12.62 -5.69
CA ASP A 64 -6.31 13.72 -6.45
C ASP A 64 -7.28 14.54 -5.59
N GLY A 65 -6.83 14.89 -4.39
CA GLY A 65 -7.62 15.69 -3.46
C GLY A 65 -8.53 14.90 -2.55
N GLN A 66 -8.65 13.59 -2.74
CA GLN A 66 -9.50 12.75 -1.89
C GLN A 66 -8.62 11.93 -0.95
N GLU A 67 -9.01 11.89 0.31
CA GLU A 67 -8.25 11.17 1.31
C GLU A 67 -8.53 9.68 1.26
N ILE A 68 -7.49 8.89 1.51
CA ILE A 68 -7.52 7.43 1.38
C ILE A 68 -8.20 6.73 2.57
N TYR A 69 -8.50 7.45 3.64
CA TYR A 69 -8.92 6.82 4.89
C TYR A 69 -10.13 5.90 4.80
N PRO A 70 -11.14 6.16 3.97
CA PRO A 70 -12.21 5.18 3.82
C PRO A 70 -11.73 3.82 3.34
N VAL A 71 -10.73 3.80 2.46
CA VAL A 71 -10.14 2.55 1.98
C VAL A 71 -9.39 1.85 3.10
N ALA A 72 -8.61 2.64 3.88
CA ALA A 72 -7.88 2.10 5.02
C ALA A 72 -8.82 1.44 6.02
N GLU A 73 -9.96 2.03 6.25
CA GLU A 73 -10.95 1.48 7.16
C GLU A 73 -11.46 0.12 6.69
N ILE A 74 -11.71 -0.03 5.40
CA ILE A 74 -12.16 -1.30 4.83
C ILE A 74 -11.08 -2.36 5.04
N LEU A 75 -9.83 -2.01 4.77
CA LEU A 75 -8.72 -2.94 4.94
C LEU A 75 -8.55 -3.35 6.39
N ALA A 76 -8.66 -2.39 7.30
CA ALA A 76 -8.53 -2.68 8.72
C ALA A 76 -9.60 -3.66 9.19
N LYS A 77 -10.81 -3.52 8.69
CA LYS A 77 -11.91 -4.41 9.05
C LYS A 77 -11.69 -5.83 8.52
N ARG A 78 -10.97 -5.96 7.41
CA ARG A 78 -10.63 -7.27 6.88
C ARG A 78 -9.39 -7.87 7.54
N GLY A 79 -8.71 -7.10 8.38
CA GLY A 79 -7.47 -7.56 9.00
C GLY A 79 -6.28 -7.56 8.05
N LEU A 80 -6.36 -6.79 6.97
CA LEU A 80 -5.28 -6.71 5.99
C LEU A 80 -4.34 -5.57 6.35
N PRO A 81 -3.02 -5.83 6.39
CA PRO A 81 -2.06 -4.77 6.72
C PRO A 81 -1.86 -3.80 5.55
N PHE A 82 -1.51 -2.57 5.88
CA PHE A 82 -1.27 -1.56 4.86
C PHE A 82 -0.26 -0.53 5.37
N VAL A 83 0.41 0.14 4.45
CA VAL A 83 1.33 1.22 4.75
C VAL A 83 0.90 2.44 3.94
N PHE A 84 1.01 3.61 4.57
CA PHE A 84 0.68 4.86 3.91
C PHE A 84 1.89 5.44 3.19
N VAL A 85 1.62 6.18 2.13
CA VAL A 85 2.64 6.96 1.43
C VAL A 85 2.17 8.41 1.44
N THR A 86 3.02 9.31 1.92
CA THR A 86 2.68 10.72 2.03
C THR A 86 3.55 11.54 1.09
N GLY A 87 3.00 12.65 0.59
CA GLY A 87 3.75 13.55 -0.27
C GLY A 87 4.60 14.50 0.54
N TYR A 88 5.54 15.13 -0.13
CA TYR A 88 6.38 16.15 0.48
C TYR A 88 5.51 17.29 1.00
N GLY A 89 5.72 17.66 2.24
CA GLY A 89 4.99 18.75 2.84
C GLY A 89 3.62 18.39 3.39
N GLU A 90 3.21 17.14 3.23
CA GLU A 90 1.92 16.71 3.79
C GLU A 90 2.02 16.61 5.29
N ARG A 91 0.88 16.86 5.92
CA ARG A 91 0.80 16.79 7.38
C ARG A 91 0.77 15.36 7.84
N SER A 92 0.86 15.19 9.15
CA SER A 92 0.71 13.90 9.77
C SER A 92 -0.62 13.27 9.40
N LEU A 93 -0.66 11.96 9.49
CA LEU A 93 -1.89 11.21 9.27
C LEU A 93 -2.95 11.61 10.30
N THR A 94 -4.21 11.53 9.91
CA THR A 94 -5.29 11.83 10.84
C THR A 94 -5.62 10.62 11.71
N GLU A 95 -6.31 10.86 12.82
CA GLU A 95 -6.77 9.79 13.69
C GLU A 95 -7.68 8.84 12.91
N PRO A 96 -7.64 7.55 13.20
CA PRO A 96 -6.82 6.87 14.21
C PRO A 96 -5.45 6.44 13.72
N TYR A 97 -4.98 6.96 12.62
CA TYR A 97 -3.77 6.48 11.95
C TYR A 97 -2.56 7.38 12.18
N HIS A 98 -2.68 8.40 13.03
CA HIS A 98 -1.63 9.42 13.14
C HIS A 98 -0.26 8.86 13.57
N ASP A 99 -0.24 7.76 14.29
CA ASP A 99 1.01 7.16 14.75
C ASP A 99 1.49 6.01 13.90
N ARG A 100 0.82 5.75 12.78
CA ARG A 100 1.26 4.68 11.87
C ARG A 100 2.46 5.12 11.07
N PRO A 101 3.39 4.19 10.78
CA PRO A 101 4.51 4.53 9.91
C PRO A 101 4.02 4.83 8.50
N ALA A 102 4.72 5.74 7.86
CA ALA A 102 4.40 6.12 6.49
C ALA A 102 5.70 6.34 5.72
N LEU A 103 5.64 6.02 4.42
CA LEU A 103 6.74 6.34 3.51
C LEU A 103 6.51 7.73 2.98
N GLN A 104 7.55 8.56 3.01
CA GLN A 104 7.45 9.91 2.47
C GLN A 104 8.05 9.96 1.07
N LYS A 105 7.33 10.54 0.13
CA LYS A 105 7.84 10.72 -1.23
C LYS A 105 8.87 11.85 -1.24
N PRO A 106 9.91 11.77 -2.03
CA PRO A 106 10.32 10.58 -2.79
C PRO A 106 11.00 9.59 -1.88
N PHE A 107 10.79 8.31 -2.11
CA PHE A 107 11.44 7.27 -1.32
C PHE A 107 12.27 6.37 -2.21
N GLN A 108 13.25 5.71 -1.62
CA GLN A 108 14.12 4.78 -2.32
C GLN A 108 13.64 3.36 -2.11
N ILE A 109 14.09 2.46 -2.99
CA ILE A 109 13.65 1.06 -2.93
C ILE A 109 14.00 0.42 -1.59
N ALA A 110 15.13 0.82 -0.98
CA ALA A 110 15.52 0.28 0.33
C ALA A 110 14.53 0.66 1.42
N GLN A 111 13.97 1.87 1.33
CA GLN A 111 12.98 2.33 2.29
C GLN A 111 11.67 1.56 2.12
N LEU A 112 11.28 1.32 0.88
CA LEU A 112 10.09 0.53 0.58
C LEU A 112 10.26 -0.89 1.11
N LYS A 113 11.42 -1.49 0.86
CA LYS A 113 11.70 -2.83 1.35
C LYS A 113 11.59 -2.91 2.86
N ALA A 114 12.19 -1.97 3.57
CA ALA A 114 12.17 -1.97 5.03
C ALA A 114 10.74 -1.85 5.55
N ALA A 115 9.95 -0.98 4.95
CA ALA A 115 8.56 -0.79 5.36
C ALA A 115 7.74 -2.06 5.15
N LEU A 116 7.93 -2.72 4.01
CA LEU A 116 7.18 -3.95 3.71
C LEU A 116 7.64 -5.11 4.57
N ASP A 117 8.94 -5.22 4.82
CA ASP A 117 9.45 -6.28 5.70
C ASP A 117 8.82 -6.17 7.08
N GLU A 118 8.75 -4.95 7.60
CA GLU A 118 8.14 -4.71 8.90
C GLU A 118 6.65 -5.00 8.89
N LEU A 119 5.97 -4.53 7.86
CA LEU A 119 4.53 -4.71 7.72
C LEU A 119 4.15 -6.18 7.63
N LEU A 120 4.84 -6.92 6.80
CA LEU A 120 4.52 -8.34 6.57
C LEU A 120 4.98 -9.22 7.72
N ALA A 121 6.03 -8.84 8.42
CA ALA A 121 6.51 -9.60 9.57
C ALA A 121 5.53 -9.50 10.74
N ALA A 122 4.76 -8.44 10.80
CA ALA A 122 3.83 -8.23 11.91
C ALA A 122 2.52 -9.00 11.72
N THR A 123 2.34 -9.65 10.59
CA THR A 123 1.10 -10.41 10.31
C THR A 123 1.33 -11.93 10.29
#